data_7bf4891f149e3c8b8cd045bd195d8c94
#
_entry.id   7bf4891f149e3c8b8cd045bd195d8c94
#
_cell.length_a   1.000
_cell.length_b   1.000
_cell.length_c   1.000
_cell.angle_alpha   90.00
_cell.angle_beta   90.00
_cell.angle_gamma   90.00
#
_symmetry.space_group_name_H-M   'P 1'
#
loop_
_entity.id
_entity.type
_entity.pdbx_description
1 polymer ?
#
loop_
_entity_poly.entity_id
_entity_poly.type
_entity_poly.pdbx_seq_one_letter_code
_entity_poly.pdbx_strand_id
1 'polypeptide(L)'
;PAYGYIIEKNGVKIGFTGDTSFCEQVKYMAKECDVLVCDACLINPTSKHMGVQDIVYLCENYDTIFITSHMDDEVKSLLSELKYNNLIVGEDGMEYFTKEETY
;
A
#
# COMPACT_ATOMS: atom_id res chain seq x y z
N PRO A 1 10.64 -7.34 13.56
CA PRO A 1 10.33 -6.49 12.43
C PRO A 1 9.40 -7.17 11.44
N ALA A 2 8.51 -6.41 10.89
CA ALA A 2 7.65 -6.90 9.86
C ALA A 2 8.40 -6.83 8.53
N TYR A 3 8.25 -7.85 7.73
CA TYR A 3 8.93 -7.90 6.44
C TYR A 3 7.92 -7.92 5.33
N GLY A 4 8.13 -7.04 4.38
CA GLY A 4 7.36 -7.07 3.17
C GLY A 4 7.86 -8.20 2.27
N TYR A 5 7.07 -8.52 1.27
CA TYR A 5 7.48 -9.49 0.27
C TYR A 5 6.87 -9.10 -1.07
N ILE A 6 7.47 -9.60 -2.12
CA ILE A 6 7.04 -9.31 -3.50
C ILE A 6 6.73 -10.62 -4.19
N ILE A 7 5.58 -10.66 -4.85
CA ILE A 7 5.17 -11.80 -5.67
C ILE A 7 5.16 -11.32 -7.11
N GLU A 8 5.72 -12.12 -8.00
CA GLU A 8 5.65 -11.82 -9.42
C GLU A 8 4.82 -12.90 -10.11
N LYS A 9 3.84 -12.48 -10.89
CA LYS A 9 2.97 -13.39 -11.60
C LYS A 9 2.59 -12.77 -12.93
N ASN A 10 2.84 -13.50 -14.02
CA ASN A 10 2.53 -13.06 -15.38
C ASN A 10 3.15 -11.69 -15.71
N GLY A 11 4.34 -11.44 -15.20
CA GLY A 11 5.04 -10.19 -15.46
C GLY A 11 4.61 -9.02 -14.57
N VAL A 12 3.68 -9.24 -13.65
CA VAL A 12 3.22 -8.20 -12.73
C VAL A 12 3.82 -8.46 -11.35
N LYS A 13 4.44 -7.42 -10.79
CA LYS A 13 5.03 -7.49 -9.44
C LYS A 13 4.09 -6.84 -8.44
N ILE A 14 3.69 -7.62 -7.46
CA ILE A 14 2.80 -7.17 -6.39
C ILE A 14 3.55 -7.28 -5.08
N GLY A 15 3.67 -6.16 -4.39
CA GLY A 15 4.35 -6.12 -3.10
C GLY A 15 3.39 -5.95 -1.95
N PHE A 16 3.80 -6.44 -0.80
CA PHE A 16 3.05 -6.31 0.45
C PHE A 16 4.02 -5.79 1.48
N THR A 17 3.75 -4.60 2.02
CA THR A 17 4.67 -3.98 2.96
C THR A 17 4.68 -4.69 4.31
N GLY A 18 3.56 -5.34 4.65
CA GLY A 18 3.38 -5.79 5.99
C GLY A 18 3.22 -4.59 6.92
N ASP A 19 3.34 -4.86 8.19
CA ASP A 19 3.15 -3.89 9.26
C ASP A 19 4.48 -3.18 9.52
N THR A 20 4.69 -2.04 8.88
CA THR A 20 5.99 -1.37 8.92
C THR A 20 5.86 0.14 8.90
N SER A 21 6.87 0.81 9.47
CA SER A 21 7.02 2.25 9.31
C SER A 21 7.52 2.56 7.90
N PHE A 22 7.48 3.85 7.54
CA PHE A 22 8.00 4.30 6.26
C PHE A 22 9.53 4.25 6.31
N CYS A 23 10.13 3.51 5.41
CA CYS A 23 11.56 3.27 5.42
C CYS A 23 12.05 3.01 4.00
N GLU A 24 13.35 2.83 3.86
CA GLU A 24 13.96 2.60 2.54
C GLU A 24 13.43 1.33 1.87
N GLN A 25 13.07 0.32 2.66
CA GLN A 25 12.50 -0.90 2.10
C GLN A 25 11.17 -0.61 1.40
N VAL A 26 10.33 0.23 1.99
CA VAL A 26 9.05 0.61 1.38
C VAL A 26 9.29 1.37 0.08
N LYS A 27 10.25 2.29 0.07
CA LYS A 27 10.61 3.03 -1.14
C LYS A 27 11.09 2.10 -2.24
N TYR A 28 11.91 1.14 -1.88
CA TYR A 28 12.41 0.14 -2.83
C TYR A 28 11.26 -0.64 -3.44
N MET A 29 10.32 -1.10 -2.60
CA MET A 29 9.17 -1.85 -3.07
C MET A 29 8.28 -0.99 -3.97
N ALA A 30 8.08 0.28 -3.61
CA ALA A 30 7.29 1.19 -4.44
C ALA A 30 7.91 1.35 -5.82
N LYS A 31 9.23 1.41 -5.88
CA LYS A 31 9.93 1.56 -7.15
C LYS A 31 9.85 0.29 -8.00
N GLU A 32 9.95 -0.87 -7.37
CA GLU A 32 10.05 -2.13 -8.09
C GLU A 32 8.72 -2.76 -8.44
N CYS A 33 7.66 -2.44 -7.70
CA CYS A 33 6.38 -3.12 -7.87
C CYS A 33 5.45 -2.35 -8.79
N ASP A 34 4.57 -3.08 -9.45
CA ASP A 34 3.47 -2.48 -10.21
C ASP A 34 2.33 -2.11 -9.26
N VAL A 35 2.13 -2.93 -8.22
CA VAL A 35 1.12 -2.71 -7.20
C VAL A 35 1.77 -2.94 -5.84
N LEU A 36 1.51 -2.06 -4.89
CA LEU A 36 2.03 -2.20 -3.54
C LEU A 36 0.88 -2.11 -2.55
N VAL A 37 0.67 -3.18 -1.80
CA VAL A 37 -0.33 -3.20 -0.74
C VAL A 37 0.32 -2.69 0.54
N CYS A 38 -0.21 -1.59 1.05
CA CYS A 38 0.28 -0.94 2.28
C CYS A 38 -0.66 -1.29 3.41
N ASP A 39 -0.15 -1.99 4.39
CA ASP A 39 -0.96 -2.54 5.46
C ASP A 39 -0.87 -1.69 6.72
N ALA A 40 -1.99 -1.62 7.45
CA ALA A 40 -2.04 -1.01 8.79
C ALA A 40 -1.55 0.45 8.86
N CYS A 41 -2.01 1.29 7.93
CA CYS A 41 -1.69 2.71 7.93
C CYS A 41 -2.46 3.43 9.05
N LEU A 42 -1.79 4.36 9.72
CA LEU A 42 -2.37 5.18 10.79
C LEU A 42 -2.48 6.62 10.32
N ILE A 43 -3.17 7.46 11.12
CA ILE A 43 -3.25 8.88 10.81
C ILE A 43 -1.87 9.50 10.87
N ASN A 44 -1.16 9.25 11.97
CA ASN A 44 0.20 9.76 12.17
C ASN A 44 1.18 8.60 12.15
N PRO A 45 2.35 8.77 11.52
CA PRO A 45 3.32 7.68 11.46
C PRO A 45 3.90 7.38 12.85
N THR A 46 4.29 6.13 13.04
CA THR A 46 4.98 5.69 14.25
C THR A 46 6.23 4.94 13.85
N SER A 47 6.98 4.47 14.83
CA SER A 47 8.16 3.64 14.53
C SER A 47 7.80 2.28 13.96
N LYS A 48 6.53 1.90 13.99
CA LYS A 48 6.06 0.59 13.53
C LYS A 48 5.05 0.64 12.40
N HIS A 49 4.49 1.83 12.13
CA HIS A 49 3.42 1.96 11.12
C HIS A 49 3.60 3.22 10.31
N MET A 50 3.22 3.14 9.04
CA MET A 50 3.18 4.32 8.18
C MET A 50 1.98 5.19 8.56
N GLY A 51 2.08 6.48 8.26
CA GLY A 51 0.98 7.42 8.41
C GLY A 51 0.39 7.80 7.08
N VAL A 52 -0.71 8.54 7.13
CA VAL A 52 -1.37 9.04 5.92
C VAL A 52 -0.41 9.87 5.07
N GLN A 53 0.44 10.67 5.71
CA GLN A 53 1.40 11.49 4.97
C GLN A 53 2.40 10.67 4.16
N ASP A 54 2.71 9.47 4.63
CA ASP A 54 3.61 8.58 3.90
C ASP A 54 2.94 8.02 2.64
N ILE A 55 1.65 7.74 2.73
CA ILE A 55 0.88 7.29 1.57
C ILE A 55 0.81 8.41 0.52
N VAL A 56 0.61 9.66 0.98
CA VAL A 56 0.60 10.81 0.08
C VAL A 56 1.94 10.92 -0.64
N TYR A 57 3.04 10.80 0.10
CA TYR A 57 4.37 10.86 -0.49
C TYR A 57 4.55 9.79 -1.57
N LEU A 58 4.15 8.57 -1.27
CA LEU A 58 4.26 7.47 -2.22
C LEU A 58 3.45 7.73 -3.49
N CYS A 59 2.21 8.16 -3.33
CA CYS A 59 1.35 8.41 -4.48
C CYS A 59 1.90 9.53 -5.37
N GLU A 60 2.55 10.51 -4.78
CA GLU A 60 3.07 11.66 -5.53
C GLU A 60 4.43 11.39 -6.19
N ASN A 61 5.16 10.41 -5.69
CA ASN A 61 6.53 10.18 -6.17
C ASN A 61 6.71 8.91 -6.99
N TYR A 62 5.70 8.05 -7.06
CA TYR A 62 5.80 6.78 -7.80
C TYR A 62 4.54 6.55 -8.61
N ASP A 63 4.70 5.90 -9.76
CA ASP A 63 3.57 5.53 -10.62
C ASP A 63 2.89 4.25 -10.19
N THR A 64 3.46 3.56 -9.21
CA THR A 64 2.93 2.34 -8.64
C THR A 64 1.50 2.54 -8.17
N ILE A 65 0.67 1.51 -8.31
CA ILE A 65 -0.68 1.53 -7.74
C ILE A 65 -0.56 1.12 -6.28
N PHE A 66 -1.06 1.97 -5.39
CA PHE A 66 -1.02 1.71 -3.95
C PHE A 66 -2.40 1.32 -3.46
N ILE A 67 -2.46 0.20 -2.75
CA ILE A 67 -3.71 -0.27 -2.14
C ILE A 67 -3.49 -0.26 -0.63
N THR A 68 -4.36 0.45 0.09
CA THR A 68 -4.29 0.48 1.56
C THR A 68 -5.31 -0.48 2.12
N SER A 69 -4.95 -1.16 3.21
CA SER A 69 -5.82 -2.14 3.84
C SER A 69 -5.61 -2.14 5.35
N HIS A 70 -6.51 -2.79 6.08
CA HIS A 70 -6.45 -2.94 7.54
C HIS A 70 -6.33 -1.61 8.27
N MET A 71 -7.21 -0.68 7.91
CA MET A 71 -7.26 0.64 8.51
C MET A 71 -8.54 0.78 9.33
N ASP A 72 -8.49 1.63 10.35
CA ASP A 72 -9.73 1.97 11.03
C ASP A 72 -10.51 2.99 10.18
N ASP A 73 -11.75 3.27 10.59
CA ASP A 73 -12.68 4.08 9.80
C ASP A 73 -12.18 5.51 9.59
N GLU A 74 -11.49 6.06 10.57
CA GLU A 74 -11.01 7.44 10.48
C GLU A 74 -9.92 7.56 9.41
N VAL A 75 -8.97 6.63 9.38
CA VAL A 75 -7.93 6.62 8.38
C VAL A 75 -8.52 6.40 7.00
N LYS A 76 -9.45 5.45 6.89
CA LYS A 76 -10.10 5.14 5.63
C LYS A 76 -10.81 6.38 5.08
N SER A 77 -11.49 7.12 5.94
CA SER A 77 -12.19 8.34 5.56
C SER A 77 -11.23 9.39 5.01
N LEU A 78 -10.11 9.60 5.70
CA LEU A 78 -9.10 10.55 5.26
C LEU A 78 -8.49 10.17 3.92
N LEU A 79 -8.13 8.90 3.76
CA LEU A 79 -7.53 8.44 2.51
C LEU A 79 -8.51 8.53 1.36
N SER A 80 -9.79 8.29 1.61
CA SER A 80 -10.82 8.34 0.57
C SER A 80 -11.04 9.75 0.03
N GLU A 81 -10.63 10.77 0.77
CA GLU A 81 -10.73 12.16 0.30
C GLU A 81 -9.57 12.55 -0.61
N LEU A 82 -8.52 11.75 -0.66
CA LEU A 82 -7.38 12.01 -1.52
C LEU A 82 -7.74 11.63 -2.96
N LYS A 83 -7.30 12.45 -3.90
CA LYS A 83 -7.69 12.29 -5.30
C LYS A 83 -6.51 11.85 -6.18
N TYR A 84 -5.83 10.80 -5.76
CA TYR A 84 -4.73 10.24 -6.54
C TYR A 84 -5.22 9.10 -7.42
N ASN A 85 -4.84 9.13 -8.69
CA ASN A 85 -5.23 8.09 -9.64
C ASN A 85 -4.65 6.72 -9.29
N ASN A 86 -3.54 6.72 -8.57
CA ASN A 86 -2.84 5.48 -8.23
C ASN A 86 -3.06 5.04 -6.78
N LEU A 87 -4.13 5.52 -6.14
CA LEU A 87 -4.47 5.11 -4.78
C LEU A 87 -5.82 4.41 -4.76
N ILE A 88 -5.84 3.21 -4.20
CA ILE A 88 -7.06 2.45 -3.97
C ILE A 88 -7.19 2.23 -2.47
N VAL A 89 -8.26 2.75 -1.89
CA VAL A 89 -8.55 2.55 -0.46
C VAL A 89 -9.40 1.30 -0.37
N GLY A 90 -8.78 0.19 0.05
CA GLY A 90 -9.42 -1.11 0.05
C GLY A 90 -10.16 -1.40 1.34
N GLU A 91 -11.25 -2.12 1.22
CA GLU A 91 -11.94 -2.69 2.38
C GLU A 91 -11.21 -3.97 2.77
N ASP A 92 -11.07 -4.82 1.78
CA ASP A 92 -10.38 -6.08 1.87
C ASP A 92 -9.50 -6.17 0.64
N GLY A 93 -8.35 -5.49 0.69
CA GLY A 93 -7.49 -5.35 -0.48
C GLY A 93 -7.15 -6.66 -1.17
N MET A 94 -7.19 -7.76 -0.44
CA MET A 94 -6.84 -9.06 -0.98
C MET A 94 -7.78 -9.54 -2.07
N GLU A 95 -9.01 -9.05 -2.08
CA GLU A 95 -9.98 -9.48 -3.09
C GLU A 95 -9.58 -9.13 -4.51
N TYR A 96 -8.86 -8.04 -4.68
CA TYR A 96 -8.43 -7.63 -6.02
C TYR A 96 -7.53 -8.66 -6.67
N PHE A 97 -6.63 -9.23 -5.90
CA PHE A 97 -5.68 -10.21 -6.43
C PHE A 97 -6.31 -11.57 -6.60
N THR A 98 -7.23 -11.92 -5.72
CA THR A 98 -7.93 -13.19 -5.82
C THR A 98 -8.71 -13.29 -7.13
N LYS A 99 -9.37 -12.21 -7.53
CA LYS A 99 -10.11 -12.17 -8.77
C LYS A 99 -9.19 -12.32 -9.97
N GLU A 100 -8.06 -11.68 -9.96
CA GLU A 100 -7.12 -11.76 -11.08
C GLU A 100 -6.50 -13.14 -11.20
N GLU A 101 -6.33 -13.83 -10.09
CA GLU A 101 -5.74 -15.16 -10.10
C GLU A 101 -6.67 -16.22 -10.69
N THR A 102 -7.95 -15.95 -10.77
CA THR A 102 -8.90 -16.91 -11.31
C THR A 102 -8.98 -16.88 -12.83
N TYR A 103 -8.31 -15.96 -13.47
CA TYR A 103 -8.29 -15.88 -14.93
C TYR A 103 -7.19 -16.71 -15.58
#